data_180d0ea316265ab9ea124b1bad218843
#
_entry.id   180d0ea316265ab9ea124b1bad218843
#
_cell.length_a   1.000
_cell.length_b   1.000
_cell.length_c   1.000
_cell.angle_alpha   90.00
_cell.angle_beta   90.00
_cell.angle_gamma   90.00
#
_symmetry.space_group_name_H-M   'P 1'
#
loop_
_entity.id
_entity.type
_entity.pdbx_description
1 polymer ?
#
loop_
_entity_poly.entity_id
_entity_poly.type
_entity_poly.pdbx_seq_one_letter_code
_entity_poly.pdbx_strand_id
1 'polypeptide(L)'
;TGSRSSVVNYLYPDKTVPQPVTAIPQLSLPLRMGIAFVPGASNNRSSNAMPWVEVQSNPLTESHKAQMLNAIAGHFSAQPFVEHIEVIPSAYLTAGGSFANLDQLKAMFNIDVIALVSYDQLQFTDDSKLSLSYWTLVGAYLVAGQKNDTNTLMDTAVYAIDSRKLMFRAPGTSQLKGRSTPVDLQKELRQDSLQGFLQANDDMIKNLELQLQQFKQQLQQNPEGVKLSYKPG
;
A
#
# COMPACT_ATOMS: atom_id res chain seq x y z
N THR A 1 5.33 14.36 -12.83
CA THR A 1 4.42 14.48 -11.65
C THR A 1 4.35 13.14 -10.95
N GLY A 2 4.43 13.10 -9.64
CA GLY A 2 4.42 11.87 -8.84
C GLY A 2 3.32 11.92 -7.77
N SER A 3 2.66 10.78 -7.56
CA SER A 3 1.69 10.57 -6.48
C SER A 3 2.23 9.46 -5.58
N ARG A 4 2.24 9.69 -4.26
CA ARG A 4 2.93 8.81 -3.32
C ARG A 4 2.24 8.70 -1.97
N SER A 5 2.23 7.49 -1.41
CA SER A 5 1.95 7.25 0.00
C SER A 5 3.01 6.30 0.59
N SER A 6 3.16 6.24 1.91
CA SER A 6 4.18 5.42 2.56
C SER A 6 3.68 4.90 3.90
N VAL A 7 3.75 3.57 4.08
CA VAL A 7 3.43 2.90 5.35
C VAL A 7 4.36 3.38 6.46
N VAL A 8 5.66 3.56 6.16
CA VAL A 8 6.63 4.02 7.15
C VAL A 8 6.30 5.43 7.65
N ASN A 9 5.97 6.36 6.73
CA ASN A 9 5.60 7.72 7.13
C ASN A 9 4.27 7.77 7.89
N TYR A 10 3.37 6.84 7.60
CA TYR A 10 2.10 6.72 8.31
C TYR A 10 2.27 6.20 9.74
N LEU A 11 3.06 5.13 9.91
CA LEU A 11 3.26 4.49 11.22
C LEU A 11 4.29 5.20 12.10
N TYR A 12 5.29 5.85 11.50
CA TYR A 12 6.41 6.51 12.19
C TYR A 12 6.57 7.96 11.71
N PRO A 13 5.62 8.86 12.01
CA PRO A 13 5.62 10.24 11.50
C PRO A 13 6.83 11.06 11.98
N ASP A 14 7.32 10.80 13.19
CA ASP A 14 8.42 11.54 13.82
C ASP A 14 9.81 11.03 13.41
N LYS A 15 9.89 10.14 12.42
CA LYS A 15 11.13 9.48 11.97
C LYS A 15 11.94 8.83 13.12
N THR A 16 11.26 8.49 14.19
CA THR A 16 11.87 7.74 15.29
C THR A 16 12.29 6.37 14.77
N VAL A 17 13.46 5.91 15.22
CA VAL A 17 13.92 4.56 14.90
C VAL A 17 12.91 3.57 15.48
N PRO A 18 12.32 2.67 14.68
CA PRO A 18 11.41 1.67 15.21
C PRO A 18 12.09 0.85 16.28
N GLN A 19 11.50 0.80 17.47
CA GLN A 19 11.97 -0.10 18.52
C GLN A 19 11.74 -1.55 18.06
N PRO A 20 12.67 -2.47 18.30
CA PRO A 20 12.47 -3.87 17.98
C PRO A 20 11.20 -4.38 18.66
N VAL A 21 10.27 -4.91 17.87
CA VAL A 21 9.04 -5.50 18.41
C VAL A 21 9.39 -6.91 18.91
N THR A 22 9.49 -7.07 20.21
CA THR A 22 9.76 -8.37 20.87
C THR A 22 8.50 -9.16 21.17
N ALA A 23 7.33 -8.52 21.12
CA ALA A 23 6.06 -9.16 21.38
C ALA A 23 5.76 -10.22 20.32
N ILE A 24 5.40 -11.43 20.77
CA ILE A 24 4.90 -12.50 19.89
C ILE A 24 3.45 -12.20 19.56
N PRO A 25 3.08 -12.09 18.28
CA PRO A 25 1.68 -11.88 17.89
C PRO A 25 0.79 -13.01 18.43
N GLN A 26 -0.35 -12.62 19.00
CA GLN A 26 -1.41 -13.56 19.41
C GLN A 26 -2.59 -13.35 18.47
N LEU A 27 -2.93 -14.36 17.71
CA LEU A 27 -4.01 -14.28 16.72
C LEU A 27 -5.07 -15.34 17.01
N SER A 28 -6.33 -14.92 16.97
CA SER A 28 -7.48 -15.82 17.12
C SER A 28 -8.05 -16.15 15.74
N LEU A 29 -8.05 -17.43 15.41
CA LEU A 29 -8.59 -17.91 14.13
C LEU A 29 -10.09 -18.22 14.24
N PRO A 30 -10.87 -17.97 13.19
CA PRO A 30 -10.48 -17.29 11.96
C PRO A 30 -10.23 -15.78 12.17
N LEU A 31 -9.40 -15.17 11.29
CA LEU A 31 -8.94 -13.77 11.42
C LEU A 31 -10.00 -12.78 10.94
N ARG A 32 -10.16 -11.71 11.69
CA ARG A 32 -10.88 -10.48 11.26
C ARG A 32 -9.84 -9.50 10.77
N MET A 33 -9.90 -9.19 9.49
CA MET A 33 -8.90 -8.38 8.82
C MET A 33 -9.48 -7.05 8.33
N GLY A 34 -8.67 -6.02 8.33
CA GLY A 34 -8.92 -4.78 7.61
C GLY A 34 -7.94 -4.61 6.45
N ILE A 35 -8.35 -3.89 5.44
CA ILE A 35 -7.48 -3.45 4.35
C ILE A 35 -7.75 -2.00 4.01
N ALA A 36 -6.70 -1.20 3.89
CA ALA A 36 -6.81 0.22 3.64
C ALA A 36 -5.61 0.77 2.88
N PHE A 37 -5.84 1.81 2.07
CA PHE A 37 -4.74 2.65 1.59
C PHE A 37 -4.28 3.61 2.68
N VAL A 38 -2.97 3.66 2.93
CA VAL A 38 -2.40 4.70 3.78
C VAL A 38 -2.51 6.07 3.10
N PRO A 39 -2.75 7.15 3.87
CA PRO A 39 -2.84 8.49 3.31
C PRO A 39 -1.60 8.87 2.51
N GLY A 40 -1.81 9.58 1.41
CA GLY A 40 -0.72 10.19 0.65
C GLY A 40 0.03 11.20 1.52
N ALA A 41 1.32 11.38 1.25
CA ALA A 41 2.06 12.48 1.84
C ALA A 41 1.38 13.79 1.40
N SER A 42 0.85 14.55 2.35
CA SER A 42 0.42 15.92 2.06
C SER A 42 1.68 16.69 1.68
N ASN A 43 1.80 17.00 0.40
CA ASN A 43 2.83 17.92 -0.06
C ASN A 43 2.46 19.32 0.46
N ASN A 44 2.75 19.59 1.73
CA ASN A 44 2.94 20.95 2.22
C ASN A 44 4.21 21.51 1.56
N ARG A 45 4.17 21.67 0.24
CA ARG A 45 5.19 22.42 -0.48
C ARG A 45 4.75 23.85 -0.58
N SER A 46 5.41 24.64 0.28
CA SER A 46 5.80 26.02 0.03
C SER A 46 4.69 26.98 -0.34
N SER A 47 4.45 27.87 0.59
CA SER A 47 3.70 29.12 0.53
C SER A 47 4.10 30.11 -0.58
N ASN A 48 4.79 29.69 -1.63
CA ASN A 48 5.25 30.56 -2.74
C ASN A 48 4.88 30.06 -4.14
N ALA A 49 3.99 29.07 -4.27
CA ALA A 49 3.45 28.69 -5.57
C ALA A 49 2.24 29.57 -5.89
N MET A 50 2.23 30.14 -7.10
CA MET A 50 1.15 30.99 -7.59
C MET A 50 -0.22 30.31 -7.50
N PRO A 51 -1.30 31.03 -7.06
CA PRO A 51 -2.57 30.41 -6.67
C PRO A 51 -3.38 29.73 -7.80
N TRP A 52 -2.96 29.79 -9.03
CA TRP A 52 -3.68 29.25 -10.19
C TRP A 52 -3.04 28.02 -10.85
N VAL A 53 -1.98 27.47 -10.27
CA VAL A 53 -1.43 26.18 -10.72
C VAL A 53 -1.77 25.11 -9.69
N GLU A 54 -3.03 24.81 -9.59
CA GLU A 54 -3.52 23.62 -8.87
C GLU A 54 -3.37 22.40 -9.79
N VAL A 55 -2.15 21.89 -9.90
CA VAL A 55 -1.93 20.57 -10.48
C VAL A 55 -2.03 19.53 -9.35
N GLN A 56 -3.21 19.38 -8.82
CA GLN A 56 -3.58 18.20 -8.03
C GLN A 56 -4.15 17.15 -8.97
N SER A 57 -3.30 16.44 -9.65
CA SER A 57 -3.70 15.14 -10.15
C SER A 57 -3.40 14.10 -9.08
N ASN A 58 -4.31 13.91 -8.14
CA ASN A 58 -4.38 12.65 -7.42
C ASN A 58 -5.07 11.66 -8.37
N PRO A 59 -4.34 10.80 -9.09
CA PRO A 59 -4.93 9.94 -10.11
C PRO A 59 -5.82 8.86 -9.49
N LEU A 60 -5.69 8.60 -8.19
CA LEU A 60 -6.48 7.62 -7.45
C LEU A 60 -7.60 8.29 -6.68
N THR A 61 -8.81 8.19 -7.23
CA THR A 61 -10.04 8.53 -6.51
C THR A 61 -10.35 7.48 -5.45
N GLU A 62 -11.19 7.81 -4.47
CA GLU A 62 -11.64 6.83 -3.46
C GLU A 62 -12.38 5.65 -4.12
N SER A 63 -13.07 5.88 -5.23
CA SER A 63 -13.71 4.80 -6.00
C SER A 63 -12.67 3.83 -6.58
N HIS A 64 -11.57 4.34 -7.16
CA HIS A 64 -10.50 3.49 -7.68
C HIS A 64 -9.79 2.72 -6.56
N LYS A 65 -9.55 3.38 -5.42
CA LYS A 65 -8.98 2.72 -4.23
C LYS A 65 -9.89 1.60 -3.74
N ALA A 66 -11.18 1.86 -3.59
CA ALA A 66 -12.16 0.85 -3.18
C ALA A 66 -12.20 -0.34 -4.17
N GLN A 67 -12.16 -0.09 -5.48
CA GLN A 67 -12.10 -1.14 -6.49
C GLN A 67 -10.87 -2.04 -6.30
N MET A 68 -9.70 -1.46 -6.12
CA MET A 68 -8.45 -2.23 -5.92
C MET A 68 -8.46 -3.00 -4.60
N LEU A 69 -8.90 -2.38 -3.50
CA LEU A 69 -9.01 -3.05 -2.20
C LEU A 69 -10.02 -4.20 -2.23
N ASN A 70 -11.16 -4.02 -2.92
CA ASN A 70 -12.16 -5.08 -3.09
C ASN A 70 -11.61 -6.26 -3.92
N ALA A 71 -10.78 -6.01 -4.93
CA ALA A 71 -10.12 -7.06 -5.68
C ALA A 71 -9.18 -7.89 -4.80
N ILE A 72 -8.39 -7.24 -3.94
CA ILE A 72 -7.51 -7.92 -2.97
C ILE A 72 -8.37 -8.70 -1.96
N ALA A 73 -9.36 -8.06 -1.34
CA ALA A 73 -10.24 -8.68 -0.35
C ALA A 73 -10.98 -9.89 -0.93
N GLY A 74 -11.52 -9.77 -2.15
CA GLY A 74 -12.20 -10.88 -2.83
C GLY A 74 -11.31 -12.08 -3.09
N HIS A 75 -10.05 -11.84 -3.41
CA HIS A 75 -9.08 -12.93 -3.62
C HIS A 75 -8.75 -13.69 -2.32
N PHE A 76 -8.65 -12.99 -1.19
CA PHE A 76 -8.24 -13.60 0.07
C PHE A 76 -9.39 -14.01 1.02
N SER A 77 -10.61 -13.52 0.81
CA SER A 77 -11.76 -13.84 1.66
C SER A 77 -12.16 -15.31 1.66
N ALA A 78 -11.80 -16.05 0.61
CA ALA A 78 -12.05 -17.50 0.51
C ALA A 78 -11.07 -18.36 1.33
N GLN A 79 -10.06 -17.76 1.95
CA GLN A 79 -9.08 -18.51 2.76
C GLN A 79 -9.73 -19.00 4.07
N PRO A 80 -9.56 -20.28 4.44
CA PRO A 80 -10.29 -20.89 5.59
C PRO A 80 -9.93 -20.27 6.95
N PHE A 81 -8.80 -19.56 7.04
CA PHE A 81 -8.37 -18.86 8.26
C PHE A 81 -8.85 -17.40 8.32
N VAL A 82 -9.58 -16.92 7.30
CA VAL A 82 -10.15 -15.57 7.24
C VAL A 82 -11.64 -15.66 7.55
N GLU A 83 -12.07 -14.91 8.58
CA GLU A 83 -13.49 -14.75 8.90
C GLU A 83 -14.12 -13.66 8.03
N HIS A 84 -13.44 -12.54 7.96
CA HIS A 84 -13.93 -11.34 7.28
C HIS A 84 -12.77 -10.42 6.90
N ILE A 85 -12.91 -9.72 5.77
CA ILE A 85 -11.99 -8.63 5.36
C ILE A 85 -12.82 -7.37 5.18
N GLU A 86 -12.59 -6.38 6.04
CA GLU A 86 -13.21 -5.07 5.97
C GLU A 86 -12.39 -4.14 5.07
N VAL A 87 -13.01 -3.60 4.03
CA VAL A 87 -12.42 -2.56 3.18
C VAL A 87 -12.64 -1.21 3.85
N ILE A 88 -11.56 -0.63 4.39
CA ILE A 88 -11.63 0.60 5.18
C ILE A 88 -11.37 1.81 4.28
N PRO A 89 -12.31 2.77 4.19
CA PRO A 89 -12.10 3.99 3.42
C PRO A 89 -10.94 4.83 3.94
N SER A 90 -10.23 5.52 3.04
CA SER A 90 -9.08 6.36 3.40
C SER A 90 -9.42 7.46 4.41
N ALA A 91 -10.68 7.89 4.50
CA ALA A 91 -11.14 8.91 5.45
C ALA A 91 -10.95 8.53 6.93
N TYR A 92 -10.84 7.23 7.25
CA TYR A 92 -10.60 6.74 8.60
C TYR A 92 -9.12 6.69 8.98
N LEU A 93 -8.21 6.87 8.02
CA LEU A 93 -6.78 6.90 8.25
C LEU A 93 -6.29 8.34 8.27
N THR A 94 -5.71 8.74 9.39
CA THR A 94 -5.13 10.07 9.56
C THR A 94 -3.68 10.08 9.06
N ALA A 95 -3.29 11.09 8.30
CA ALA A 95 -1.89 11.24 7.89
C ALA A 95 -0.98 11.31 9.13
N GLY A 96 0.03 10.44 9.20
CA GLY A 96 0.88 10.31 10.38
C GLY A 96 0.18 9.78 11.63
N GLY A 97 -0.96 9.09 11.47
CA GLY A 97 -1.79 8.63 12.58
C GLY A 97 -1.18 7.54 13.46
N SER A 98 -0.08 6.95 13.02
CA SER A 98 0.71 5.95 13.75
C SER A 98 -0.09 4.71 14.17
N PHE A 99 0.49 3.90 15.03
CA PHE A 99 -0.20 2.74 15.62
C PHE A 99 -1.43 3.13 16.46
N ALA A 100 -1.49 4.37 16.98
CA ALA A 100 -2.67 4.85 17.67
C ALA A 100 -3.91 4.89 16.76
N ASN A 101 -3.74 5.26 15.50
CA ASN A 101 -4.84 5.17 14.53
C ASN A 101 -5.21 3.72 14.21
N LEU A 102 -4.25 2.79 14.18
CA LEU A 102 -4.55 1.36 14.03
C LEU A 102 -5.37 0.80 15.19
N ASP A 103 -5.07 1.22 16.43
CA ASP A 103 -5.85 0.85 17.61
C ASP A 103 -7.31 1.36 17.53
N GLN A 104 -7.51 2.58 16.99
CA GLN A 104 -8.83 3.11 16.71
C GLN A 104 -9.57 2.29 15.65
N LEU A 105 -8.90 1.95 14.54
CA LEU A 105 -9.49 1.13 13.47
C LEU A 105 -9.85 -0.26 13.99
N LYS A 106 -9.01 -0.87 14.83
CA LYS A 106 -9.30 -2.13 15.50
C LYS A 106 -10.61 -2.07 16.27
N ALA A 107 -10.79 -1.04 17.09
CA ALA A 107 -11.99 -0.86 17.90
C ALA A 107 -13.24 -0.57 17.05
N MET A 108 -13.11 0.25 16.00
CA MET A 108 -14.23 0.67 15.15
C MET A 108 -14.72 -0.44 14.23
N PHE A 109 -13.80 -1.20 13.64
CA PHE A 109 -14.10 -2.22 12.63
C PHE A 109 -13.98 -3.65 13.16
N ASN A 110 -13.66 -3.82 14.42
CA ASN A 110 -13.51 -5.14 15.07
C ASN A 110 -12.54 -6.05 14.33
N ILE A 111 -11.37 -5.53 13.99
CA ILE A 111 -10.30 -6.23 13.26
C ILE A 111 -9.09 -6.51 14.14
N ASP A 112 -8.36 -7.58 13.85
CA ASP A 112 -7.16 -8.00 14.60
C ASP A 112 -5.89 -7.80 13.78
N VAL A 113 -6.04 -7.87 12.46
CA VAL A 113 -4.95 -7.75 11.46
C VAL A 113 -5.33 -6.69 10.45
N ILE A 114 -4.37 -5.90 10.01
CA ILE A 114 -4.57 -4.90 8.96
C ILE A 114 -3.54 -5.02 7.85
N ALA A 115 -4.00 -4.96 6.61
CA ALA A 115 -3.19 -4.83 5.42
C ALA A 115 -3.15 -3.35 5.01
N LEU A 116 -2.00 -2.72 5.11
CA LEU A 116 -1.78 -1.32 4.74
C LEU A 116 -1.18 -1.25 3.34
N VAL A 117 -1.91 -0.65 2.42
CA VAL A 117 -1.51 -0.50 1.01
C VAL A 117 -0.92 0.90 0.80
N SER A 118 0.28 0.95 0.25
CA SER A 118 0.94 2.18 -0.16
C SER A 118 1.28 2.14 -1.64
N TYR A 119 1.57 3.29 -2.23
CA TYR A 119 1.89 3.39 -3.64
C TYR A 119 2.87 4.51 -3.91
N ASP A 120 3.61 4.36 -5.02
CA ASP A 120 4.42 5.39 -5.63
C ASP A 120 4.29 5.26 -7.15
N GLN A 121 3.95 6.35 -7.82
CA GLN A 121 3.85 6.38 -9.27
C GLN A 121 4.61 7.55 -9.82
N LEU A 122 5.47 7.28 -10.79
CA LEU A 122 6.24 8.26 -11.51
C LEU A 122 5.88 8.23 -13.00
N GLN A 123 5.54 9.40 -13.52
CA GLN A 123 5.38 9.63 -14.95
C GLN A 123 6.59 10.42 -15.45
N PHE A 124 7.37 9.82 -16.34
CA PHE A 124 8.54 10.44 -16.94
C PHE A 124 8.12 11.37 -18.06
N THR A 125 8.10 12.67 -17.76
CA THR A 125 8.06 13.74 -18.76
C THR A 125 9.43 14.41 -18.79
N ASP A 126 9.77 15.13 -19.85
CA ASP A 126 11.12 15.72 -20.08
C ASP A 126 11.72 16.49 -18.89
N ASP A 127 10.90 16.92 -17.93
CA ASP A 127 11.30 17.79 -16.82
C ASP A 127 11.60 17.08 -15.49
N SER A 128 11.48 15.75 -15.40
CA SER A 128 11.45 15.03 -14.10
C SER A 128 12.73 14.29 -13.74
N LYS A 129 13.91 14.87 -14.00
CA LYS A 129 15.21 14.25 -13.67
C LYS A 129 15.56 14.17 -12.18
N LEU A 130 14.71 14.62 -11.24
CA LEU A 130 15.13 14.88 -9.86
C LEU A 130 14.48 14.02 -8.75
N SER A 131 13.61 13.06 -9.05
CA SER A 131 12.96 12.27 -7.99
C SER A 131 13.46 10.82 -7.83
N LEU A 132 14.68 10.56 -8.25
CA LEU A 132 15.27 9.20 -8.26
C LEU A 132 15.67 8.65 -6.87
N SER A 133 15.62 9.46 -5.80
CA SER A 133 16.23 9.06 -4.52
C SER A 133 15.47 7.96 -3.76
N TYR A 134 14.16 7.85 -3.95
CA TYR A 134 13.37 6.78 -3.30
C TYR A 134 13.47 5.45 -4.05
N TRP A 135 13.53 5.53 -5.36
CA TRP A 135 13.62 4.36 -6.24
C TRP A 135 14.97 3.65 -6.16
N THR A 136 16.02 4.31 -5.68
CA THR A 136 17.32 3.66 -5.44
C THR A 136 17.28 2.68 -4.27
N LEU A 137 16.38 2.83 -3.32
CA LEU A 137 16.17 1.85 -2.23
C LEU A 137 15.38 0.62 -2.69
N VAL A 138 14.55 0.76 -3.73
CA VAL A 138 13.80 -0.32 -4.37
C VAL A 138 14.48 -0.73 -5.70
N GLY A 139 15.59 -0.13 -6.02
CA GLY A 139 16.27 -0.09 -7.33
C GLY A 139 16.68 -1.40 -7.98
N ALA A 140 16.42 -2.54 -7.34
CA ALA A 140 16.55 -3.84 -8.00
C ALA A 140 15.41 -4.11 -9.01
N TYR A 141 14.35 -3.27 -9.05
CA TYR A 141 13.15 -3.49 -9.84
C TYR A 141 12.92 -2.46 -10.96
N LEU A 142 13.83 -1.47 -11.11
CA LEU A 142 13.61 -0.41 -12.09
C LEU A 142 14.51 -0.53 -13.29
N VAL A 143 13.88 -0.71 -14.42
CA VAL A 143 14.46 -0.39 -15.73
C VAL A 143 14.37 1.13 -15.91
N ALA A 144 15.45 1.77 -16.35
CA ALA A 144 15.43 3.20 -16.66
C ALA A 144 14.30 3.50 -17.66
N GLY A 145 13.34 4.33 -17.20
CA GLY A 145 12.18 4.71 -18.00
C GLY A 145 12.59 5.58 -19.19
N GLN A 146 11.91 5.37 -20.30
CA GLN A 146 12.01 6.25 -21.47
C GLN A 146 10.99 7.41 -21.32
N LYS A 147 11.10 8.39 -22.20
CA LYS A 147 10.15 9.52 -22.28
C LYS A 147 8.71 9.02 -22.37
N ASN A 148 7.83 9.59 -21.54
CA ASN A 148 6.41 9.25 -21.40
C ASN A 148 6.09 7.88 -20.76
N ASP A 149 7.05 7.20 -20.14
CA ASP A 149 6.75 5.97 -19.41
C ASP A 149 6.08 6.27 -18.06
N THR A 150 5.12 5.43 -17.69
CA THR A 150 4.49 5.45 -16.37
C THR A 150 4.92 4.22 -15.59
N ASN A 151 5.66 4.43 -14.51
CA ASN A 151 6.09 3.38 -13.58
C ASN A 151 5.25 3.46 -12.30
N THR A 152 4.66 2.36 -11.91
CA THR A 152 3.87 2.25 -10.69
C THR A 152 4.43 1.18 -9.78
N LEU A 153 4.62 1.52 -8.51
CA LEU A 153 4.93 0.62 -7.44
C LEU A 153 3.77 0.64 -6.43
N MET A 154 3.31 -0.52 -6.04
CA MET A 154 2.42 -0.71 -4.89
C MET A 154 3.08 -1.63 -3.88
N ASP A 155 2.76 -1.47 -2.62
CA ASP A 155 3.27 -2.33 -1.56
C ASP A 155 2.18 -2.53 -0.51
N THR A 156 1.99 -3.77 -0.07
CA THR A 156 1.09 -4.10 1.03
C THR A 156 1.90 -4.64 2.19
N ALA A 157 1.72 -4.05 3.37
CA ALA A 157 2.32 -4.50 4.61
C ALA A 157 1.23 -4.98 5.56
N VAL A 158 1.32 -6.22 6.01
CA VAL A 158 0.32 -6.86 6.89
C VAL A 158 0.83 -6.87 8.32
N TYR A 159 0.07 -6.21 9.21
CA TYR A 159 0.40 -6.04 10.61
C TYR A 159 -0.62 -6.75 11.52
N ALA A 160 -0.10 -7.44 12.55
CA ALA A 160 -0.90 -7.78 13.72
C ALA A 160 -0.98 -6.53 14.61
N ILE A 161 -2.19 -6.00 14.84
CA ILE A 161 -2.37 -4.65 15.44
C ILE A 161 -1.86 -4.63 16.87
N ASP A 162 -2.28 -5.58 17.72
CA ASP A 162 -1.92 -5.58 19.14
C ASP A 162 -0.43 -5.69 19.40
N SER A 163 0.26 -6.53 18.65
CA SER A 163 1.71 -6.71 18.78
C SER A 163 2.51 -5.68 18.00
N ARG A 164 1.87 -4.90 17.12
CA ARG A 164 2.51 -3.97 16.17
C ARG A 164 3.54 -4.63 15.26
N LYS A 165 3.45 -5.94 15.09
CA LYS A 165 4.43 -6.72 14.33
C LYS A 165 4.03 -6.82 12.87
N LEU A 166 4.98 -6.49 11.99
CA LEU A 166 4.89 -6.78 10.57
C LEU A 166 4.97 -8.30 10.39
N MET A 167 3.93 -8.88 9.82
CA MET A 167 3.86 -10.32 9.56
C MET A 167 4.51 -10.68 8.23
N PHE A 168 4.09 -10.02 7.17
CA PHE A 168 4.68 -10.12 5.84
C PHE A 168 4.30 -8.91 4.99
N ARG A 169 4.96 -8.76 3.86
CA ARG A 169 4.69 -7.71 2.88
C ARG A 169 4.84 -8.24 1.47
N ALA A 170 4.20 -7.59 0.52
CA ALA A 170 4.35 -7.90 -0.89
C ALA A 170 4.29 -6.65 -1.76
N PRO A 171 5.27 -6.46 -2.66
CA PRO A 171 5.23 -5.41 -3.66
C PRO A 171 4.42 -5.85 -4.89
N GLY A 172 3.98 -4.87 -5.66
CA GLY A 172 3.47 -5.04 -7.01
C GLY A 172 3.95 -3.90 -7.90
N THR A 173 4.31 -4.20 -9.12
CA THR A 173 4.89 -3.22 -10.04
C THR A 173 4.20 -3.26 -11.39
N SER A 174 4.18 -2.12 -12.07
CA SER A 174 3.85 -2.06 -13.49
C SER A 174 4.69 -0.99 -14.19
N GLN A 175 4.92 -1.21 -15.47
CA GLN A 175 5.56 -0.25 -16.36
C GLN A 175 4.74 -0.16 -17.64
N LEU A 176 4.21 1.02 -17.91
CA LEU A 176 3.50 1.32 -19.14
C LEU A 176 4.34 2.26 -19.99
N LYS A 177 4.53 1.87 -21.27
CA LYS A 177 5.26 2.67 -22.24
C LYS A 177 4.30 3.64 -22.92
N GLY A 178 4.56 4.93 -22.77
CA GLY A 178 3.80 5.99 -23.44
C GLY A 178 4.02 5.96 -24.96
N ARG A 179 2.93 6.16 -25.71
CA ARG A 179 2.94 6.12 -27.18
C ARG A 179 2.45 7.41 -27.83
N SER A 180 2.14 8.46 -27.04
CA SER A 180 1.35 9.58 -27.51
C SER A 180 2.09 10.61 -28.35
N THR A 181 1.30 11.22 -29.23
CA THR A 181 1.57 12.51 -29.84
C THR A 181 1.21 13.66 -28.87
N PRO A 182 1.80 14.87 -28.99
CA PRO A 182 1.60 15.96 -28.05
C PRO A 182 0.14 16.42 -27.83
N VAL A 183 -0.77 16.10 -28.76
CA VAL A 183 -2.17 16.58 -28.75
C VAL A 183 -3.03 15.87 -27.70
N ASP A 184 -2.79 14.58 -27.42
CA ASP A 184 -3.61 13.75 -26.51
C ASP A 184 -2.89 13.39 -25.21
N LEU A 185 -1.71 13.95 -24.97
CA LEU A 185 -0.79 13.58 -23.88
C LEU A 185 -1.47 13.55 -22.50
N GLN A 186 -2.28 14.55 -22.16
CA GLN A 186 -2.91 14.66 -20.83
C GLN A 186 -3.98 13.57 -20.58
N LYS A 187 -4.70 13.18 -21.61
CA LYS A 187 -5.70 12.12 -21.52
C LYS A 187 -5.02 10.77 -21.38
N GLU A 188 -4.00 10.53 -22.19
CA GLU A 188 -3.22 9.29 -22.16
C GLU A 188 -2.50 9.13 -20.82
N LEU A 189 -1.83 10.16 -20.31
CA LEU A 189 -1.18 10.12 -19.00
C LEU A 189 -2.13 9.74 -17.85
N ARG A 190 -3.39 10.19 -17.91
CA ARG A 190 -4.40 9.81 -16.90
C ARG A 190 -4.84 8.35 -17.06
N GLN A 191 -5.02 7.89 -18.29
CA GLN A 191 -5.38 6.51 -18.59
C GLN A 191 -4.24 5.56 -18.19
N ASP A 192 -3.01 5.87 -18.59
CA ASP A 192 -1.82 5.11 -18.24
C ASP A 192 -1.58 5.08 -16.74
N SER A 193 -1.85 6.19 -16.05
CA SER A 193 -1.79 6.25 -14.60
C SER A 193 -2.71 5.22 -13.95
N LEU A 194 -4.00 5.25 -14.28
CA LEU A 194 -4.98 4.30 -13.72
C LEU A 194 -4.66 2.86 -14.10
N GLN A 195 -4.34 2.61 -15.37
CA GLN A 195 -3.98 1.28 -15.86
C GLN A 195 -2.71 0.76 -15.15
N GLY A 196 -1.73 1.63 -14.92
CA GLY A 196 -0.54 1.30 -14.14
C GLY A 196 -0.86 0.84 -12.74
N PHE A 197 -1.76 1.53 -12.04
CA PHE A 197 -2.21 1.12 -10.71
C PHE A 197 -2.95 -0.22 -10.74
N LEU A 198 -3.84 -0.45 -11.69
CA LEU A 198 -4.57 -1.73 -11.79
C LEU A 198 -3.61 -2.89 -12.06
N GLN A 199 -2.66 -2.73 -12.96
CA GLN A 199 -1.65 -3.77 -13.25
C GLN A 199 -0.74 -4.03 -12.06
N ALA A 200 -0.28 -2.97 -11.36
CA ALA A 200 0.52 -3.12 -10.15
C ALA A 200 -0.26 -3.81 -9.02
N ASN A 201 -1.56 -3.54 -8.90
CA ASN A 201 -2.44 -4.21 -7.96
C ASN A 201 -2.56 -5.71 -8.26
N ASP A 202 -2.76 -6.09 -9.53
CA ASP A 202 -2.82 -7.50 -9.93
C ASP A 202 -1.50 -8.23 -9.69
N ASP A 203 -0.37 -7.59 -9.95
CA ASP A 203 0.96 -8.12 -9.64
C ASP A 203 1.15 -8.28 -8.14
N MET A 204 0.74 -7.30 -7.35
CA MET A 204 0.80 -7.33 -5.89
C MET A 204 -0.05 -8.45 -5.29
N ILE A 205 -1.25 -8.72 -5.83
CA ILE A 205 -2.11 -9.83 -5.39
C ILE A 205 -1.38 -11.17 -5.54
N LYS A 206 -0.70 -11.40 -6.67
CA LYS A 206 0.09 -12.62 -6.90
C LYS A 206 1.22 -12.73 -5.90
N ASN A 207 1.94 -11.65 -5.65
CA ASN A 207 3.04 -11.61 -4.69
C ASN A 207 2.55 -11.78 -3.24
N LEU A 208 1.39 -11.22 -2.89
CA LEU A 208 0.74 -11.43 -1.58
C LEU A 208 0.42 -12.90 -1.36
N GLU A 209 -0.08 -13.61 -2.37
CA GLU A 209 -0.36 -15.03 -2.27
C GLU A 209 0.92 -15.84 -2.03
N LEU A 210 1.99 -15.55 -2.76
CA LEU A 210 3.29 -16.18 -2.54
C LEU A 210 3.82 -15.92 -1.14
N GLN A 211 3.77 -14.68 -0.66
CA GLN A 211 4.22 -14.31 0.69
C GLN A 211 3.37 -14.97 1.78
N LEU A 212 2.06 -15.08 1.57
CA LEU A 212 1.17 -15.80 2.48
C LEU A 212 1.53 -17.29 2.57
N GLN A 213 1.84 -17.95 1.45
CA GLN A 213 2.28 -19.34 1.44
C GLN A 213 3.60 -19.53 2.19
N GLN A 214 4.56 -18.65 1.97
CA GLN A 214 5.84 -18.64 2.70
C GLN A 214 5.62 -18.41 4.19
N PHE A 215 4.76 -17.46 4.57
CA PHE A 215 4.42 -17.21 5.96
C PHE A 215 3.79 -18.43 6.64
N LYS A 216 2.85 -19.12 5.98
CA LYS A 216 2.27 -20.39 6.49
C LYS A 216 3.35 -21.46 6.71
N GLN A 217 4.29 -21.60 5.78
CA GLN A 217 5.39 -22.55 5.92
C GLN A 217 6.30 -22.19 7.10
N GLN A 218 6.61 -20.92 7.29
CA GLN A 218 7.40 -20.45 8.44
C GLN A 218 6.70 -20.74 9.77
N LEU A 219 5.38 -20.56 9.85
CA LEU A 219 4.60 -20.90 11.04
C LEU A 219 4.63 -22.41 11.35
N GLN A 220 4.62 -23.27 10.34
CA GLN A 220 4.75 -24.71 10.51
C GLN A 220 6.14 -25.12 11.02
N GLN A 221 7.19 -24.42 10.57
CA GLN A 221 8.58 -24.68 10.97
C GLN A 221 8.93 -24.07 12.33
N ASN A 222 8.33 -22.96 12.67
CA ASN A 222 8.54 -22.23 13.93
C ASN A 222 7.20 -21.79 14.54
N PRO A 223 6.48 -22.69 15.23
CA PRO A 223 5.18 -22.40 15.84
C PRO A 223 5.25 -21.32 16.94
N GLU A 224 6.43 -21.06 17.49
CA GLU A 224 6.63 -20.06 18.55
C GLU A 224 6.62 -18.61 18.01
N GLY A 225 6.76 -18.44 16.70
CA GLY A 225 6.79 -17.14 16.06
C GLY A 225 5.47 -16.36 16.09
N VAL A 226 4.34 -17.08 16.19
CA VAL A 226 2.98 -16.53 16.35
C VAL A 226 2.16 -17.47 17.21
N LYS A 227 1.51 -16.97 18.24
CA LYS A 227 0.57 -17.76 19.05
C LYS A 227 -0.80 -17.76 18.39
N LEU A 228 -1.25 -18.93 17.97
CA LEU A 228 -2.56 -19.13 17.39
C LEU A 228 -3.51 -19.68 18.45
N SER A 229 -4.68 -19.08 18.57
CA SER A 229 -5.83 -19.61 19.31
C SER A 229 -7.00 -19.80 18.36
N TYR A 230 -7.93 -20.67 18.71
CA TYR A 230 -9.14 -20.89 17.92
C TYR A 230 -10.33 -20.34 18.69
N LYS A 231 -11.19 -19.56 18.02
CA LYS A 231 -12.45 -19.11 18.62
C LYS A 231 -13.32 -20.34 18.92
N PRO A 232 -13.96 -20.42 20.08
CA PRO A 232 -14.99 -21.45 20.30
C PRO A 232 -16.11 -21.24 19.27
N GLY A 233 -16.52 -22.32 18.60
CA GLY A 233 -17.61 -22.33 17.65
C GLY A 233 -18.95 -22.05 18.29
#